data_d1424b96a39783986fe179f47f11c2de
#
_entry.id   d1424b96a39783986fe179f47f11c2de
#
_cell.length_a   1.000
_cell.length_b   1.000
_cell.length_c   1.000
_cell.angle_alpha   90.00
_cell.angle_beta   90.00
_cell.angle_gamma   90.00
#
_symmetry.space_group_name_H-M   'P 1'
#
loop_
_entity.id
_entity.type
_entity.pdbx_description
1 polymer ?
#
loop_
_entity_poly.entity_id
_entity_poly.type
_entity_poly.pdbx_seq_one_letter_code
_entity_poly.pdbx_strand_id
1 'polypeptide(L)'
;MMKKYNVCIVGGGSTYTLGFLKSFARMQEEFPLNKLVLFDIDEKRQEPIGKFGDILFGEKMPGLDFSYTTNAEEAYKDMDFVFMQMRSGGLPMRAKDEPESVKFKLHDSLKSL
;
A
#
# COMPACT_ATOMS: atom_id res chain seq x y z
N MET A 1 8.99 16.37 -14.91
CA MET A 1 9.34 15.59 -13.83
C MET A 1 8.16 15.15 -13.08
N MET A 2 7.98 13.89 -12.84
CA MET A 2 6.80 13.41 -12.18
C MET A 2 6.97 13.40 -10.71
N LYS A 3 5.94 13.79 -9.99
CA LYS A 3 5.96 13.72 -8.56
C LYS A 3 5.81 12.29 -8.12
N LYS A 4 6.55 11.88 -7.14
CA LYS A 4 6.42 10.56 -6.58
C LYS A 4 5.80 10.65 -5.21
N TYR A 5 5.03 9.64 -4.82
CA TYR A 5 4.24 9.70 -3.62
C TYR A 5 4.70 8.73 -2.55
N ASN A 6 4.47 9.11 -1.30
CA ASN A 6 4.71 8.24 -0.16
C ASN A 6 3.37 7.70 0.29
N VAL A 7 3.24 6.38 0.37
CA VAL A 7 1.98 5.73 0.64
C VAL A 7 2.10 4.73 1.77
N CYS A 8 1.11 4.70 2.65
CA CYS A 8 1.04 3.72 3.71
C CYS A 8 -0.22 2.91 3.53
N ILE A 9 -0.12 1.58 3.67
CA ILE A 9 -1.28 0.71 3.64
C ILE A 9 -1.49 0.17 5.03
N VAL A 10 -2.60 0.53 5.66
CA VAL A 10 -2.96 0.07 6.98
C VAL A 10 -3.66 -1.27 6.85
N GLY A 11 -3.32 -2.22 7.69
CA GLY A 11 -3.85 -3.56 7.57
C GLY A 11 -2.98 -4.38 6.62
N GLY A 12 -1.67 -4.14 6.66
CA GLY A 12 -0.75 -4.77 5.74
C GLY A 12 -0.71 -6.27 5.82
N GLY A 13 -1.22 -6.85 6.90
CA GLY A 13 -1.27 -8.31 7.02
C GLY A 13 -2.48 -8.93 6.35
N SER A 14 -3.34 -8.14 5.75
CA SER A 14 -4.51 -8.68 5.09
C SER A 14 -4.12 -9.33 3.78
N THR A 15 -4.82 -10.40 3.41
CA THR A 15 -4.53 -11.06 2.14
C THR A 15 -4.84 -10.14 0.96
N TYR A 16 -5.69 -9.13 1.16
CA TYR A 16 -5.96 -8.18 0.09
C TYR A 16 -4.74 -7.33 -0.22
N THR A 17 -3.79 -7.24 0.71
CA THR A 17 -2.60 -6.45 0.48
C THR A 17 -1.80 -6.98 -0.71
N LEU A 18 -1.81 -8.28 -0.93
CA LEU A 18 -1.07 -8.83 -2.06
C LEU A 18 -1.55 -8.22 -3.38
N GLY A 19 -2.86 -8.07 -3.51
CA GLY A 19 -3.41 -7.44 -4.71
C GLY A 19 -3.01 -5.97 -4.83
N PHE A 20 -2.98 -5.25 -3.70
CA PHE A 20 -2.56 -3.86 -3.73
C PHE A 20 -1.10 -3.74 -4.15
N LEU A 21 -0.23 -4.62 -3.66
CA LEU A 21 1.18 -4.55 -4.02
C LEU A 21 1.36 -4.79 -5.52
N LYS A 22 0.63 -5.77 -6.06
CA LYS A 22 0.72 -6.03 -7.49
C LYS A 22 0.16 -4.86 -8.28
N SER A 23 -0.89 -4.23 -7.81
CA SER A 23 -1.47 -3.09 -8.49
C SER A 23 -0.50 -1.91 -8.54
N PHE A 24 0.19 -1.66 -7.42
CA PHE A 24 1.16 -0.57 -7.41
C PHE A 24 2.30 -0.85 -8.40
N ALA A 25 2.74 -2.10 -8.50
CA ALA A 25 3.79 -2.42 -9.45
C ALA A 25 3.31 -2.20 -10.88
N ARG A 26 2.04 -2.55 -11.15
CA ARG A 26 1.51 -2.36 -12.51
C ARG A 26 1.25 -0.90 -12.84
N MET A 27 0.91 -0.10 -11.84
CA MET A 27 0.57 1.30 -12.08
C MET A 27 1.73 2.24 -11.84
N GLN A 28 2.95 1.73 -11.81
CA GLN A 28 4.08 2.57 -11.42
C GLN A 28 4.28 3.79 -12.30
N GLU A 29 3.81 3.76 -13.51
CA GLU A 29 3.94 4.92 -14.37
C GLU A 29 2.83 5.92 -14.12
N GLU A 30 1.62 5.45 -13.82
CA GLU A 30 0.51 6.35 -13.59
C GLU A 30 0.50 6.86 -12.16
N PHE A 31 1.02 6.09 -11.24
CA PHE A 31 1.03 6.48 -9.84
C PHE A 31 2.41 6.16 -9.27
N PRO A 32 3.39 6.97 -9.56
CA PRO A 32 4.77 6.68 -9.16
C PRO A 32 4.97 6.79 -7.67
N LEU A 33 5.63 5.81 -7.10
CA LEU A 33 5.86 5.77 -5.67
C LEU A 33 7.30 6.05 -5.33
N ASN A 34 7.50 6.83 -4.28
CA ASN A 34 8.80 7.04 -3.71
C ASN A 34 8.97 6.10 -2.52
N LYS A 35 7.91 5.92 -1.73
CA LYS A 35 7.99 5.12 -0.53
C LYS A 35 6.67 4.41 -0.32
N LEU A 36 6.70 3.15 0.07
CA LEU A 36 5.49 2.39 0.37
C LEU A 36 5.73 1.64 1.67
N VAL A 37 4.86 1.87 2.65
CA VAL A 37 5.00 1.25 3.96
C VAL A 37 3.74 0.47 4.28
N LEU A 38 3.89 -0.76 4.73
CA LEU A 38 2.76 -1.53 5.24
C LEU A 38 2.74 -1.40 6.75
N PHE A 39 1.58 -1.21 7.31
CA PHE A 39 1.42 -1.13 8.75
C PHE A 39 0.37 -2.12 9.23
N ASP A 40 0.69 -2.90 10.23
CA ASP A 40 -0.26 -3.80 10.86
C ASP A 40 0.22 -4.02 12.27
N ILE A 41 -0.69 -4.14 13.22
CA ILE A 41 -0.29 -4.42 14.58
C ILE A 41 0.07 -5.89 14.73
N ASP A 42 -0.32 -6.74 13.79
CA ASP A 42 -0.04 -8.16 13.85
C ASP A 42 1.19 -8.46 13.00
N GLU A 43 2.35 -8.51 13.64
CA GLU A 43 3.59 -8.69 12.94
C GLU A 43 3.66 -10.02 12.22
N LYS A 44 3.19 -11.08 12.85
CA LYS A 44 3.30 -12.40 12.25
C LYS A 44 2.46 -12.51 10.99
N ARG A 45 1.33 -11.83 10.97
CA ARG A 45 0.46 -11.87 9.84
C ARG A 45 1.02 -11.04 8.70
N GLN A 46 1.67 -9.94 9.01
CA GLN A 46 2.19 -9.05 8.00
C GLN A 46 3.51 -9.51 7.41
N GLU A 47 4.33 -10.22 8.18
CA GLU A 47 5.66 -10.55 7.74
C GLU A 47 5.72 -11.29 6.40
N PRO A 48 4.93 -12.33 6.16
CA PRO A 48 5.01 -13.01 4.86
C PRO A 48 4.61 -12.10 3.71
N ILE A 49 3.68 -11.19 3.96
CA ILE A 49 3.26 -10.27 2.91
C ILE A 49 4.35 -9.25 2.66
N GLY A 50 5.00 -8.79 3.73
CA GLY A 50 6.12 -7.87 3.57
C GLY A 50 7.27 -8.49 2.80
N LYS A 51 7.55 -9.77 3.05
CA LYS A 51 8.62 -10.44 2.33
C LYS A 51 8.25 -10.60 0.86
N PHE A 52 6.99 -10.86 0.57
CA PHE A 52 6.55 -10.94 -0.82
C PHE A 52 6.78 -9.58 -1.50
N GLY A 53 6.46 -8.49 -0.79
CA GLY A 53 6.68 -7.15 -1.33
C GLY A 53 8.14 -6.86 -1.60
N ASP A 54 9.04 -7.31 -0.70
CA ASP A 54 10.46 -7.11 -0.93
C ASP A 54 10.89 -7.76 -2.23
N ILE A 55 10.41 -8.98 -2.50
CA ILE A 55 10.77 -9.67 -3.71
C ILE A 55 10.15 -8.98 -4.93
N LEU A 56 8.87 -8.68 -4.84
CA LEU A 56 8.16 -8.08 -5.96
C LEU A 56 8.78 -6.74 -6.37
N PHE A 57 8.96 -5.86 -5.39
CA PHE A 57 9.46 -4.53 -5.71
C PHE A 57 10.95 -4.53 -5.99
N GLY A 58 11.69 -5.50 -5.46
CA GLY A 58 13.08 -5.64 -5.82
C GLY A 58 13.26 -5.95 -7.29
N GLU A 59 12.29 -6.69 -7.86
CA GLU A 59 12.34 -7.00 -9.26
C GLU A 59 11.69 -5.95 -10.13
N LYS A 60 10.56 -5.43 -9.72
CA LYS A 60 9.77 -4.54 -10.59
C LYS A 60 10.02 -3.07 -10.35
N MET A 61 10.43 -2.70 -9.17
CA MET A 61 10.62 -1.28 -8.82
C MET A 61 11.82 -1.14 -7.90
N PRO A 62 13.01 -1.41 -8.41
CA PRO A 62 14.20 -1.44 -7.53
C PRO A 62 14.52 -0.14 -6.82
N GLY A 63 13.99 0.97 -7.28
CA GLY A 63 14.26 2.23 -6.60
C GLY A 63 13.26 2.57 -5.52
N LEU A 64 12.24 1.72 -5.31
CA LEU A 64 11.22 2.02 -4.33
C LEU A 64 11.71 1.73 -2.92
N ASP A 65 11.42 2.63 -1.99
CA ASP A 65 11.71 2.43 -0.58
C ASP A 65 10.51 1.70 0.01
N PHE A 66 10.55 0.38 0.06
CA PHE A 66 9.45 -0.43 0.57
C PHE A 66 9.83 -0.98 1.93
N SER A 67 8.92 -0.89 2.89
CA SER A 67 9.15 -1.45 4.20
C SER A 67 7.82 -1.81 4.86
N TYR A 68 7.88 -2.49 6.00
CA TYR A 68 6.68 -2.82 6.74
C TYR A 68 7.01 -2.73 8.23
N THR A 69 6.07 -2.27 9.01
CA THR A 69 6.32 -1.98 10.40
C THR A 69 5.07 -2.21 11.24
N THR A 70 5.25 -2.40 12.55
CA THR A 70 4.15 -2.45 13.48
C THR A 70 4.07 -1.15 14.28
N ASN A 71 4.89 -0.17 13.95
CA ASN A 71 4.93 1.11 14.63
C ASN A 71 4.16 2.16 13.85
N ALA A 72 3.06 2.65 14.42
CA ALA A 72 2.20 3.58 13.71
C ALA A 72 2.89 4.90 13.39
N GLU A 73 3.73 5.38 14.30
CA GLU A 73 4.39 6.65 14.04
C GLU A 73 5.33 6.57 12.84
N GLU A 74 6.04 5.45 12.71
CA GLU A 74 6.90 5.29 11.56
C GLU A 74 6.06 5.16 10.31
N ALA A 75 4.95 4.45 10.41
CA ALA A 75 4.15 4.17 9.23
C ALA A 75 3.53 5.42 8.65
N TYR A 76 3.08 6.33 9.52
CA TYR A 76 2.37 7.49 9.01
C TYR A 76 3.27 8.69 8.72
N LYS A 77 4.54 8.60 9.03
CA LYS A 77 5.39 9.78 8.88
C LYS A 77 5.57 10.15 7.42
N ASP A 78 5.30 11.39 7.11
CA ASP A 78 5.53 11.96 5.78
C ASP A 78 4.76 11.26 4.67
N MET A 79 3.60 10.69 4.98
CA MET A 79 2.81 10.01 3.96
C MET A 79 1.93 10.97 3.20
N ASP A 80 1.86 10.77 1.89
CA ASP A 80 0.93 11.53 1.06
C ASP A 80 -0.45 10.88 1.10
N PHE A 81 -0.52 9.56 1.14
CA PHE A 81 -1.78 8.84 1.17
C PHE A 81 -1.72 7.70 2.17
N VAL A 82 -2.82 7.44 2.82
CA VAL A 82 -2.94 6.32 3.74
C VAL A 82 -4.18 5.53 3.32
N PHE A 83 -3.99 4.28 2.89
CA PHE A 83 -5.11 3.45 2.49
C PHE A 83 -5.43 2.48 3.63
N MET A 84 -6.67 2.49 4.10
CA MET A 84 -7.07 1.62 5.18
C MET A 84 -7.85 0.44 4.66
N GLN A 85 -7.38 -0.73 4.91
CA GLN A 85 -8.09 -1.92 4.51
C GLN A 85 -8.81 -2.49 5.68
N MET A 86 -10.12 -2.40 5.65
CA MET A 86 -10.84 -2.91 6.75
C MET A 86 -11.52 -4.08 6.26
N ARG A 87 -11.38 -5.20 6.80
CA ARG A 87 -11.96 -6.25 6.31
C ARG A 87 -13.30 -6.33 6.64
N SER A 88 -13.72 -6.37 7.52
CA SER A 88 -15.02 -6.62 7.77
C SER A 88 -15.85 -5.54 7.52
N GLY A 89 -16.76 -5.71 6.95
CA GLY A 89 -17.74 -4.73 6.88
C GLY A 89 -17.26 -3.47 6.44
N GLY A 90 -16.25 -3.49 6.12
CA GLY A 90 -15.83 -2.38 5.63
C GLY A 90 -16.21 -1.19 6.23
N LEU A 91 -15.95 -0.79 6.97
CA LEU A 91 -16.22 0.23 7.46
C LEU A 91 -15.91 1.35 6.94
N PRO A 92 -16.52 1.92 6.77
CA PRO A 92 -16.61 3.11 6.21
C PRO A 92 -15.65 4.05 6.61
N MET A 93 -15.16 3.97 7.38
CA MET A 93 -14.35 4.85 7.77
C MET A 93 -13.56 5.38 6.86
N ARG A 94 -13.54 5.21 6.02
CA ARG A 94 -12.87 5.55 5.15
C ARG A 94 -12.59 6.68 5.18
N ALA A 95 -12.11 6.77 5.12
CA ALA A 95 -11.33 7.64 4.90
C ALA A 95 -11.83 8.72 4.17
N LYS A 96 -12.37 9.67 4.74
CA LYS A 96 -12.82 10.69 4.03
C LYS A 96 -11.68 11.42 3.56
N ASP A 97 -10.52 11.28 3.97
CA ASP A 97 -9.46 12.13 3.50
C ASP A 97 -8.78 11.59 2.28
N GLU A 98 -9.12 10.43 1.83
CA GLU A 98 -8.46 9.89 0.68
C GLU A 98 -9.04 10.42 -0.59
N PRO A 99 -8.24 10.77 -1.56
CA PRO A 99 -8.75 11.21 -2.85
C PRO A 99 -9.50 10.08 -3.51
N GLU A 100 -10.74 10.35 -3.84
CA GLU A 100 -11.57 9.35 -4.45
C GLU A 100 -11.00 8.83 -5.75
N SER A 101 -10.37 9.68 -6.51
CA SER A 101 -9.85 9.24 -7.79
C SER A 101 -8.75 8.20 -7.62
N VAL A 102 -7.95 8.33 -6.57
CA VAL A 102 -6.86 7.38 -6.37
C VAL A 102 -7.43 6.03 -5.92
N LYS A 103 -8.42 6.06 -5.00
CA LYS A 103 -9.02 4.82 -4.56
C LYS A 103 -9.66 4.10 -5.71
N PHE A 104 -10.33 4.81 -6.56
CA PHE A 104 -11.03 4.22 -7.67
C PHE A 104 -10.04 3.59 -8.64
N LYS A 105 -8.92 4.24 -8.90
CA LYS A 105 -7.95 3.70 -9.78
C LYS A 105 -7.35 2.42 -9.24
N LEU A 106 -7.03 2.36 -7.98
CA LEU A 106 -6.48 1.15 -7.40
C LEU A 106 -7.49 0.01 -7.44
N HIS A 107 -8.75 0.32 -7.21
CA HIS A 107 -9.79 -0.68 -7.25
C HIS A 107 -9.92 -1.28 -8.65
N ASP A 108 -9.85 -0.43 -9.66
CA ASP A 108 -9.92 -0.92 -11.04
C ASP A 108 -8.73 -1.77 -11.40
N SER A 109 -7.55 -1.41 -10.90
CA SER A 109 -6.38 -2.21 -11.15
C SER A 109 -6.50 -3.58 -10.51
N LEU A 110 -7.07 -3.64 -9.32
CA LEU A 110 -7.26 -4.92 -8.67
C LEU A 110 -8.21 -5.81 -9.46
N LYS A 111 -9.22 -5.23 -10.04
CA LYS A 111 -10.17 -6.02 -10.81
C LYS A 111 -9.53 -6.64 -12.04
N SER A 112 -8.50 -6.05 -12.56
CA SER A 112 -7.90 -6.59 -13.76
C SER A 112 -6.80 -7.59 -13.44
N LEU A 113 -6.57 -7.85 -12.17
CA LEU A 113 -5.63 -8.88 -11.82
C LEU A 113 -6.29 -10.25 -11.92
#